data_0032b422542cfd3a21df78b1f439ebc4
#
_entry.id   0032b422542cfd3a21df78b1f439ebc4
#
_cell.length_a   1.000
_cell.length_b   1.000
_cell.length_c   1.000
_cell.angle_alpha   90.00
_cell.angle_beta   90.00
_cell.angle_gamma   90.00
#
_symmetry.space_group_name_H-M   'P 1'
#
loop_
_entity.id
_entity.type
_entity.pdbx_description
1 polymer ?
#
loop_
_entity_poly.entity_id
_entity_poly.type
_entity_poly.pdbx_seq_one_letter_code
_entity_poly.pdbx_strand_id
1 'polypeptide(L)'
;MRDFIRSGTKPLSLLALAALTACGGGSDGDSSTYNAEIRRTAMGVPHIKADSWAGVGYGSGYAQAEDNLCTMADSFLTYRGERSQYFGGSALLAYSSTIGQPRNIDSDFFHRHVLSADVVGTMAAAQPENLRKMVEGFAAGYNRYLRDAKAAGKAHAACRTEAWVKPITVQDIWRRMYAANLAGGYSNFVAPIANAGAPLAQAAPAGKSVQLASAVFDPSRTEAPQLQVGGTVGIGSNMYGFGTAATGADSGVMFGNPHWYWKGPDRFYQSHLTIPGELNVSGASFLDMPEVQIGINDSVACSHTVSTARRNGFFQLSLTPGDPTSYQR
;
A
#
# COMPACT_ATOMS: atom_id res chain seq x y z
N MET A 1 17.40 -49.66 -46.65
CA MET A 1 16.85 -50.69 -45.76
C MET A 1 16.12 -49.95 -44.66
N ARG A 2 14.80 -49.86 -44.85
CA ARG A 2 13.66 -50.08 -43.95
C ARG A 2 13.62 -49.27 -42.64
N ASP A 3 12.87 -48.21 -42.69
CA ASP A 3 11.59 -47.93 -42.01
C ASP A 3 11.48 -48.38 -40.55
N PHE A 4 11.28 -47.41 -39.66
CA PHE A 4 10.29 -47.52 -38.58
C PHE A 4 9.82 -46.12 -38.14
N ILE A 5 8.67 -45.73 -38.71
CA ILE A 5 7.83 -44.64 -38.20
C ILE A 5 7.15 -45.16 -36.97
N ARG A 6 7.35 -44.52 -35.80
CA ARG A 6 6.47 -44.63 -34.64
C ARG A 6 5.80 -43.31 -34.39
N SER A 7 4.52 -43.27 -34.73
CA SER A 7 3.56 -42.22 -34.32
C SER A 7 3.38 -42.27 -32.81
N GLY A 8 3.85 -41.25 -32.13
CA GLY A 8 3.52 -40.99 -30.72
C GLY A 8 2.46 -39.90 -30.63
N THR A 9 1.23 -40.32 -30.43
CA THR A 9 0.14 -39.42 -30.04
C THR A 9 0.43 -38.80 -28.66
N LYS A 10 0.71 -37.51 -28.66
CA LYS A 10 0.79 -36.74 -27.41
C LYS A 10 -0.63 -36.49 -26.90
N PRO A 11 -0.91 -36.71 -25.62
CA PRO A 11 -2.20 -36.34 -25.08
C PRO A 11 -2.32 -34.81 -25.03
N LEU A 12 -3.38 -34.28 -25.65
CA LEU A 12 -3.84 -32.92 -25.47
C LEU A 12 -4.19 -32.73 -24.00
N SER A 13 -3.39 -31.98 -23.26
CA SER A 13 -3.77 -31.53 -21.93
C SER A 13 -4.89 -30.52 -22.08
N LEU A 14 -6.12 -30.93 -21.75
CA LEU A 14 -7.24 -30.03 -21.56
C LEU A 14 -6.88 -29.08 -20.41
N LEU A 15 -6.54 -27.84 -20.75
CA LEU A 15 -6.58 -26.75 -19.78
C LEU A 15 -8.04 -26.51 -19.42
N ALA A 16 -8.42 -26.92 -18.22
CA ALA A 16 -9.73 -26.58 -17.65
C ALA A 16 -9.80 -25.04 -17.46
N LEU A 17 -10.57 -24.39 -18.30
CA LEU A 17 -10.93 -22.98 -18.18
C LEU A 17 -11.94 -22.89 -17.02
N ALA A 18 -11.48 -22.55 -15.82
CA ALA A 18 -12.37 -22.17 -14.73
C ALA A 18 -12.78 -20.69 -14.93
N ALA A 19 -13.84 -20.47 -15.69
CA ALA A 19 -14.54 -19.19 -15.70
C ALA A 19 -15.36 -19.10 -14.42
N LEU A 20 -14.87 -18.37 -13.42
CA LEU A 20 -15.63 -18.04 -12.21
C LEU A 20 -16.58 -16.89 -12.54
N THR A 21 -17.77 -17.20 -13.04
CA THR A 21 -18.89 -16.28 -13.03
C THR A 21 -19.44 -16.21 -11.61
N ALA A 22 -19.06 -15.20 -10.87
CA ALA A 22 -19.53 -14.98 -9.52
C ALA A 22 -20.85 -14.19 -9.55
N CYS A 23 -22.00 -14.90 -9.71
CA CYS A 23 -23.31 -14.36 -9.35
C CYS A 23 -23.54 -14.61 -7.86
N GLY A 24 -23.59 -13.56 -7.05
CA GLY A 24 -23.88 -13.68 -5.62
C GLY A 24 -24.83 -12.60 -5.16
N GLY A 25 -26.06 -13.00 -4.81
CA GLY A 25 -27.00 -12.14 -4.09
C GLY A 25 -26.68 -12.13 -2.60
N GLY A 26 -26.64 -10.97 -2.01
CA GLY A 26 -26.60 -10.70 -0.57
C GLY A 26 -27.08 -9.27 -0.37
N SER A 27 -28.17 -9.11 0.34
CA SER A 27 -28.87 -7.87 0.62
C SER A 27 -28.08 -7.01 1.60
N ASP A 28 -27.36 -6.00 1.09
CA ASP A 28 -27.14 -4.73 1.74
C ASP A 28 -27.03 -3.67 0.63
N GLY A 29 -27.81 -2.62 0.75
CA GLY A 29 -28.24 -1.72 -0.31
C GLY A 29 -27.10 -0.99 -1.03
N ASP A 30 -26.59 -1.59 -2.06
CA ASP A 30 -26.21 -0.99 -3.35
C ASP A 30 -25.93 -2.12 -4.35
N SER A 31 -26.84 -2.32 -5.32
CA SER A 31 -26.78 -3.43 -6.26
C SER A 31 -25.89 -3.14 -7.48
N SER A 32 -24.74 -2.53 -7.32
CA SER A 32 -23.73 -2.51 -8.37
C SER A 32 -23.06 -3.87 -8.44
N THR A 33 -23.43 -4.68 -9.43
CA THR A 33 -22.78 -5.97 -9.67
C THR A 33 -21.42 -5.72 -10.29
N TYR A 34 -20.36 -5.76 -9.48
CA TYR A 34 -19.00 -5.71 -10.01
C TYR A 34 -18.69 -7.02 -10.74
N ASN A 35 -18.05 -6.91 -11.90
CA ASN A 35 -17.62 -8.04 -12.70
C ASN A 35 -16.18 -7.85 -13.17
N ALA A 36 -15.39 -8.93 -13.10
CA ALA A 36 -14.03 -8.96 -13.62
C ALA A 36 -13.63 -10.39 -13.98
N GLU A 37 -12.86 -10.52 -15.04
CA GLU A 37 -12.18 -11.75 -15.40
C GLU A 37 -10.75 -11.70 -14.85
N ILE A 38 -10.34 -12.75 -14.11
CA ILE A 38 -8.98 -12.91 -13.59
C ILE A 38 -8.36 -14.15 -14.21
N ARG A 39 -7.30 -13.97 -14.98
CA ARG A 39 -6.46 -15.05 -15.51
C ARG A 39 -5.07 -14.95 -14.90
N ARG A 40 -4.46 -16.07 -14.56
CA ARG A 40 -3.11 -16.08 -14.01
C ARG A 40 -2.12 -16.69 -15.00
N THR A 41 -0.93 -16.10 -15.11
CA THR A 41 0.19 -16.70 -15.83
C THR A 41 0.67 -17.96 -15.11
N ALA A 42 1.56 -18.71 -15.74
CA ALA A 42 2.23 -19.86 -15.10
C ALA A 42 3.01 -19.47 -13.82
N MET A 43 3.44 -18.21 -13.72
CA MET A 43 4.11 -17.66 -12.54
C MET A 43 3.15 -17.02 -11.54
N GLY A 44 1.84 -17.14 -11.73
CA GLY A 44 0.83 -16.64 -10.82
C GLY A 44 0.45 -15.16 -10.98
N VAL A 45 1.06 -14.41 -11.89
CA VAL A 45 0.75 -12.98 -12.10
C VAL A 45 -0.68 -12.85 -12.63
N PRO A 46 -1.58 -12.09 -11.94
CA PRO A 46 -2.95 -11.93 -12.39
C PRO A 46 -3.06 -10.91 -13.54
N HIS A 47 -3.78 -11.31 -14.56
CA HIS A 47 -4.32 -10.48 -15.63
C HIS A 47 -5.78 -10.23 -15.33
N ILE A 48 -6.14 -8.99 -15.07
CA ILE A 48 -7.47 -8.56 -14.62
C ILE A 48 -8.10 -7.75 -15.74
N LYS A 49 -9.22 -8.24 -16.28
CA LYS A 49 -9.98 -7.57 -17.33
C LYS A 49 -11.39 -7.29 -16.85
N ALA A 50 -11.85 -6.08 -17.07
CA ALA A 50 -13.22 -5.66 -16.79
C ALA A 50 -13.66 -4.57 -17.78
N ASP A 51 -14.95 -4.20 -17.75
CA ASP A 51 -15.51 -3.17 -18.63
C ASP A 51 -15.65 -1.81 -17.91
N SER A 52 -15.13 -1.69 -16.69
CA SER A 52 -15.19 -0.45 -15.91
C SER A 52 -14.05 -0.36 -14.87
N TRP A 53 -13.77 0.85 -14.41
CA TRP A 53 -12.81 1.12 -13.34
C TRP A 53 -13.16 0.40 -12.04
N ALA A 54 -14.44 0.37 -11.67
CA ALA A 54 -14.87 -0.38 -10.49
C ALA A 54 -14.67 -1.90 -10.68
N GLY A 55 -14.94 -2.43 -11.88
CA GLY A 55 -14.69 -3.83 -12.20
C GLY A 55 -13.23 -4.21 -12.11
N VAL A 56 -12.32 -3.40 -12.67
CA VAL A 56 -10.86 -3.64 -12.54
C VAL A 56 -10.41 -3.57 -11.10
N GLY A 57 -10.90 -2.58 -10.33
CA GLY A 57 -10.65 -2.49 -8.90
C GLY A 57 -11.12 -3.74 -8.15
N TYR A 58 -12.33 -4.23 -8.47
CA TYR A 58 -12.90 -5.44 -7.88
C TYR A 58 -12.03 -6.67 -8.14
N GLY A 59 -11.62 -6.89 -9.37
CA GLY A 59 -10.71 -7.98 -9.72
C GLY A 59 -9.35 -7.86 -9.02
N SER A 60 -8.81 -6.63 -8.92
CA SER A 60 -7.54 -6.36 -8.23
C SER A 60 -7.63 -6.65 -6.72
N GLY A 61 -8.68 -6.18 -6.05
CA GLY A 61 -8.90 -6.43 -4.63
C GLY A 61 -9.09 -7.92 -4.32
N TYR A 62 -9.82 -8.65 -5.19
CA TYR A 62 -9.99 -10.09 -5.06
C TYR A 62 -8.66 -10.84 -5.22
N ALA A 63 -7.90 -10.55 -6.30
CA ALA A 63 -6.64 -11.24 -6.57
C ALA A 63 -5.56 -10.97 -5.52
N GLN A 64 -5.45 -9.70 -5.06
CA GLN A 64 -4.51 -9.36 -3.99
C GLN A 64 -4.87 -10.06 -2.67
N ALA A 65 -6.16 -10.11 -2.33
CA ALA A 65 -6.63 -10.80 -1.12
C ALA A 65 -6.43 -12.31 -1.21
N GLU A 66 -6.63 -12.92 -2.39
CA GLU A 66 -6.36 -14.33 -2.61
C GLU A 66 -4.90 -14.71 -2.28
N ASP A 67 -3.96 -13.87 -2.70
CA ASP A 67 -2.54 -14.12 -2.51
C ASP A 67 -2.01 -13.65 -1.14
N ASN A 68 -2.66 -12.66 -0.49
CA ASN A 68 -2.04 -11.88 0.59
C ASN A 68 -2.98 -11.51 1.75
N LEU A 69 -4.09 -12.23 1.96
CA LEU A 69 -5.13 -11.87 2.93
C LEU A 69 -4.58 -11.44 4.29
N CYS A 70 -3.68 -12.23 4.88
CA CYS A 70 -3.17 -11.94 6.22
C CYS A 70 -2.35 -10.64 6.27
N THR A 71 -1.52 -10.41 5.27
CA THR A 71 -0.71 -9.18 5.20
C THR A 71 -1.58 -7.95 4.96
N MET A 72 -2.59 -8.07 4.08
CA MET A 72 -3.54 -6.98 3.81
C MET A 72 -4.38 -6.65 5.05
N ALA A 73 -4.90 -7.67 5.74
CA ALA A 73 -5.68 -7.46 6.96
C ALA A 73 -4.85 -6.80 8.07
N ASP A 74 -3.58 -7.19 8.24
CA ASP A 74 -2.63 -6.56 9.17
C ASP A 74 -2.35 -5.10 8.79
N SER A 75 -2.18 -4.82 7.51
CA SER A 75 -2.01 -3.46 6.97
C SER A 75 -3.20 -2.56 7.30
N PHE A 76 -4.42 -3.00 6.99
CA PHE A 76 -5.63 -2.23 7.30
C PHE A 76 -5.81 -2.01 8.80
N LEU A 77 -5.47 -3.00 9.62
CA LEU A 77 -5.48 -2.87 11.08
C LEU A 77 -4.50 -1.79 11.55
N THR A 78 -3.31 -1.73 10.95
CA THR A 78 -2.28 -0.72 11.23
C THR A 78 -2.79 0.70 10.94
N TYR A 79 -3.34 0.92 9.76
CA TYR A 79 -3.77 2.27 9.33
C TYR A 79 -5.12 2.71 9.93
N ARG A 80 -5.89 1.77 10.51
CA ARG A 80 -7.01 2.09 11.41
C ARG A 80 -6.57 2.51 12.81
N GLY A 81 -5.32 2.22 13.19
CA GLY A 81 -4.82 2.43 14.55
C GLY A 81 -5.48 1.49 15.56
N GLU A 82 -5.54 0.20 15.25
CA GLU A 82 -6.23 -0.82 16.06
C GLU A 82 -5.31 -1.96 16.52
N ARG A 83 -4.01 -1.89 16.23
CA ARG A 83 -3.07 -2.99 16.49
C ARG A 83 -2.95 -3.36 17.95
N SER A 84 -2.94 -2.37 18.83
CA SER A 84 -2.78 -2.58 20.29
C SER A 84 -3.86 -3.48 20.88
N GLN A 85 -5.06 -3.49 20.28
CA GLN A 85 -6.18 -4.32 20.74
C GLN A 85 -5.91 -5.84 20.53
N TYR A 86 -5.10 -6.19 19.51
CA TYR A 86 -4.90 -7.59 19.12
C TYR A 86 -3.48 -8.08 19.43
N PHE A 87 -2.48 -7.23 19.39
CA PHE A 87 -1.08 -7.59 19.52
C PHE A 87 -0.38 -6.99 20.74
N GLY A 88 -1.13 -6.24 21.57
CA GLY A 88 -0.58 -5.54 22.74
C GLY A 88 0.14 -4.24 22.37
N GLY A 89 -0.02 -3.20 23.22
CA GLY A 89 0.46 -1.85 22.94
C GLY A 89 1.99 -1.72 22.91
N SER A 90 2.69 -2.47 23.74
CA SER A 90 4.16 -2.41 23.88
C SER A 90 4.92 -3.19 22.79
N ALA A 91 4.27 -4.12 22.10
CA ALA A 91 4.91 -4.89 21.04
C ALA A 91 5.23 -4.00 19.82
N LEU A 92 6.32 -4.31 19.13
CA LEU A 92 6.71 -3.63 17.90
C LEU A 92 5.91 -4.14 16.71
N LEU A 93 5.80 -3.34 15.66
CA LEU A 93 5.29 -3.81 14.38
C LEU A 93 6.11 -5.02 13.89
N ALA A 94 5.40 -6.01 13.34
CA ALA A 94 6.00 -7.29 12.95
C ALA A 94 7.00 -7.16 11.77
N TYR A 95 6.85 -6.10 10.95
CA TYR A 95 7.68 -5.88 9.76
C TYR A 95 8.33 -4.52 9.81
N SER A 96 9.59 -4.44 9.37
CA SER A 96 10.16 -3.15 8.97
C SER A 96 9.46 -2.67 7.71
N SER A 97 9.07 -1.41 7.71
CA SER A 97 8.33 -0.77 6.63
C SER A 97 8.72 0.70 6.51
N THR A 98 8.05 1.44 5.65
CA THR A 98 8.25 2.89 5.51
C THR A 98 7.97 3.69 6.79
N ILE A 99 7.24 3.11 7.75
CA ILE A 99 7.03 3.70 9.08
C ILE A 99 7.99 3.16 10.15
N GLY A 100 9.01 2.40 9.76
CA GLY A 100 9.90 1.72 10.69
C GLY A 100 9.21 0.59 11.47
N GLN A 101 9.60 0.40 12.73
CA GLN A 101 9.01 -0.57 13.65
C GLN A 101 8.63 0.09 14.99
N PRO A 102 7.72 1.07 15.01
CA PRO A 102 7.25 1.66 16.26
C PRO A 102 6.50 0.63 17.11
N ARG A 103 6.30 0.92 18.39
CA ARG A 103 5.35 0.16 19.22
C ARG A 103 3.94 0.29 18.66
N ASN A 104 3.13 -0.75 18.83
CA ASN A 104 1.75 -0.73 18.35
C ASN A 104 0.96 0.46 18.87
N ILE A 105 1.14 0.83 20.17
CA ILE A 105 0.41 1.97 20.75
C ILE A 105 0.82 3.30 20.10
N ASP A 106 2.09 3.50 19.77
CA ASP A 106 2.57 4.70 19.10
C ASP A 106 2.04 4.77 17.66
N SER A 107 2.05 3.64 16.96
CA SER A 107 1.47 3.50 15.63
C SER A 107 -0.02 3.78 15.61
N ASP A 108 -0.77 3.21 16.55
CA ASP A 108 -2.22 3.41 16.65
C ASP A 108 -2.57 4.87 16.89
N PHE A 109 -1.89 5.51 17.84
CA PHE A 109 -2.12 6.93 18.14
C PHE A 109 -1.80 7.81 16.93
N PHE A 110 -0.64 7.60 16.30
CA PHE A 110 -0.22 8.34 15.12
C PHE A 110 -1.24 8.24 13.99
N HIS A 111 -1.63 7.03 13.61
CA HIS A 111 -2.53 6.82 12.48
C HIS A 111 -3.94 7.36 12.76
N ARG A 112 -4.47 7.22 13.98
CA ARG A 112 -5.75 7.81 14.35
C ARG A 112 -5.75 9.33 14.29
N HIS A 113 -4.62 9.94 14.64
CA HIS A 113 -4.47 11.39 14.61
C HIS A 113 -4.30 11.90 13.18
N VAL A 114 -3.34 11.33 12.43
CA VAL A 114 -2.95 11.84 11.10
C VAL A 114 -3.92 11.38 10.01
N LEU A 115 -4.51 10.19 10.11
CA LEU A 115 -5.47 9.62 9.16
C LEU A 115 -6.91 9.69 9.67
N SER A 116 -7.29 10.83 10.25
CA SER A 116 -8.68 11.05 10.67
C SER A 116 -9.65 10.93 9.50
N ALA A 117 -10.92 10.62 9.78
CA ALA A 117 -11.93 10.44 8.75
C ALA A 117 -12.09 11.69 7.87
N ASP A 118 -12.02 12.88 8.45
CA ASP A 118 -12.17 14.15 7.74
C ASP A 118 -10.99 14.43 6.79
N VAL A 119 -9.75 14.20 7.27
CA VAL A 119 -8.54 14.37 6.44
C VAL A 119 -8.56 13.43 5.25
N VAL A 120 -8.81 12.15 5.51
CA VAL A 120 -8.83 11.12 4.46
C VAL A 120 -10.03 11.31 3.53
N GLY A 121 -11.19 11.72 4.03
CA GLY A 121 -12.37 12.04 3.24
C GLY A 121 -12.14 13.22 2.29
N THR A 122 -11.51 14.28 2.76
CA THR A 122 -11.14 15.45 1.94
C THR A 122 -10.18 15.05 0.83
N MET A 123 -9.15 14.26 1.15
CA MET A 123 -8.19 13.76 0.16
C MET A 123 -8.88 12.87 -0.89
N ALA A 124 -9.75 11.96 -0.47
CA ALA A 124 -10.47 11.05 -1.35
C ALA A 124 -11.41 11.81 -2.30
N ALA A 125 -12.11 12.84 -1.80
CA ALA A 125 -13.02 13.65 -2.60
C ALA A 125 -12.30 14.43 -3.72
N ALA A 126 -11.03 14.79 -3.49
CA ALA A 126 -10.20 15.50 -4.47
C ALA A 126 -9.65 14.60 -5.58
N GLN A 127 -9.81 13.27 -5.48
CA GLN A 127 -9.29 12.34 -6.48
C GLN A 127 -10.19 12.25 -7.72
N PRO A 128 -9.62 11.89 -8.89
CA PRO A 128 -10.40 11.63 -10.10
C PRO A 128 -11.47 10.55 -9.88
N GLU A 129 -12.59 10.66 -10.59
CA GLU A 129 -13.72 9.75 -10.44
C GLU A 129 -13.34 8.29 -10.76
N ASN A 130 -12.55 8.08 -11.80
CA ASN A 130 -12.05 6.75 -12.16
C ASN A 130 -11.28 6.07 -11.03
N LEU A 131 -10.40 6.79 -10.35
CA LEU A 131 -9.67 6.26 -9.20
C LEU A 131 -10.62 5.96 -8.02
N ARG A 132 -11.59 6.84 -7.75
CA ARG A 132 -12.60 6.59 -6.71
C ARG A 132 -13.40 5.32 -6.98
N LYS A 133 -13.84 5.13 -8.24
CA LYS A 133 -14.53 3.90 -8.68
C LYS A 133 -13.65 2.66 -8.53
N MET A 134 -12.39 2.77 -8.87
CA MET A 134 -11.42 1.68 -8.73
C MET A 134 -11.22 1.28 -7.25
N VAL A 135 -11.15 2.25 -6.34
CA VAL A 135 -11.07 2.03 -4.88
C VAL A 135 -12.36 1.39 -4.34
N GLU A 136 -13.54 1.83 -4.78
CA GLU A 136 -14.82 1.22 -4.42
C GLU A 136 -14.84 -0.27 -4.82
N GLY A 137 -14.46 -0.57 -6.05
CA GLY A 137 -14.35 -1.94 -6.55
C GLY A 137 -13.35 -2.77 -5.75
N PHE A 138 -12.18 -2.21 -5.43
CA PHE A 138 -11.14 -2.91 -4.67
C PHE A 138 -11.62 -3.37 -3.29
N ALA A 139 -12.31 -2.49 -2.55
CA ALA A 139 -12.90 -2.85 -1.27
C ALA A 139 -13.91 -3.99 -1.40
N ALA A 140 -14.76 -3.92 -2.42
CA ALA A 140 -15.75 -4.97 -2.71
C ALA A 140 -15.07 -6.31 -3.07
N GLY A 141 -14.00 -6.27 -3.86
CA GLY A 141 -13.22 -7.45 -4.27
C GLY A 141 -12.54 -8.15 -3.10
N TYR A 142 -11.85 -7.40 -2.23
CA TYR A 142 -11.28 -7.93 -1.00
C TYR A 142 -12.36 -8.58 -0.12
N ASN A 143 -13.46 -7.88 0.11
CA ASN A 143 -14.56 -8.38 0.93
C ASN A 143 -15.22 -9.63 0.33
N ARG A 144 -15.29 -9.71 -1.00
CA ARG A 144 -15.79 -10.89 -1.70
C ARG A 144 -14.87 -12.09 -1.47
N TYR A 145 -13.57 -11.93 -1.69
CA TYR A 145 -12.61 -13.01 -1.42
C TYR A 145 -12.67 -13.47 0.04
N LEU A 146 -12.72 -12.53 0.98
CA LEU A 146 -12.82 -12.87 2.41
C LEU A 146 -14.04 -13.75 2.72
N ARG A 147 -15.21 -13.44 2.13
CA ARG A 147 -16.42 -14.27 2.29
C ARG A 147 -16.23 -15.68 1.67
N ASP A 148 -15.75 -15.71 0.43
CA ASP A 148 -15.55 -16.97 -0.30
C ASP A 148 -14.53 -17.88 0.39
N ALA A 149 -13.41 -17.30 0.85
CA ALA A 149 -12.36 -18.04 1.56
C ALA A 149 -12.83 -18.57 2.92
N LYS A 150 -13.63 -17.80 3.67
CA LYS A 150 -14.23 -18.26 4.94
C LYS A 150 -15.24 -19.37 4.70
N ALA A 151 -16.15 -19.23 3.74
CA ALA A 151 -17.14 -20.23 3.41
C ALA A 151 -16.53 -21.54 2.93
N ALA A 152 -15.43 -21.49 2.18
CA ALA A 152 -14.73 -22.67 1.67
C ALA A 152 -13.68 -23.23 2.64
N GLY A 153 -13.44 -22.61 3.81
CA GLY A 153 -12.37 -23.00 4.74
C GLY A 153 -10.95 -22.84 4.16
N LYS A 154 -10.79 -22.03 3.12
CA LYS A 154 -9.54 -21.85 2.34
C LYS A 154 -8.70 -20.65 2.76
N ALA A 155 -9.16 -19.83 3.70
CA ALA A 155 -8.36 -18.71 4.20
C ALA A 155 -7.04 -19.25 4.79
N HIS A 156 -5.95 -18.49 4.58
CA HIS A 156 -4.61 -18.91 5.00
C HIS A 156 -4.55 -19.22 6.49
N ALA A 157 -3.91 -20.35 6.85
CA ALA A 157 -3.91 -20.89 8.21
C ALA A 157 -3.37 -19.89 9.27
N ALA A 158 -2.46 -19.01 8.86
CA ALA A 158 -1.85 -18.02 9.77
C ALA A 158 -2.83 -16.96 10.31
N CYS A 159 -3.98 -16.75 9.65
CA CYS A 159 -4.90 -15.70 10.07
C CYS A 159 -6.38 -16.02 9.92
N ARG A 160 -6.75 -17.22 9.47
CA ARG A 160 -8.15 -17.57 9.17
C ARG A 160 -9.10 -17.52 10.36
N THR A 161 -8.58 -17.71 11.58
CA THR A 161 -9.35 -17.70 12.83
C THR A 161 -9.24 -16.37 13.58
N GLU A 162 -8.43 -15.45 13.05
CA GLU A 162 -8.09 -14.22 13.74
C GLU A 162 -9.23 -13.18 13.63
N ALA A 163 -9.62 -12.63 14.77
CA ALA A 163 -10.71 -11.66 14.87
C ALA A 163 -10.41 -10.33 14.15
N TRP A 164 -9.12 -10.03 13.92
CA TRP A 164 -8.70 -8.83 13.19
C TRP A 164 -8.82 -8.97 11.67
N VAL A 165 -9.04 -10.18 11.14
CA VAL A 165 -9.31 -10.41 9.72
C VAL A 165 -10.79 -10.17 9.45
N LYS A 166 -11.11 -8.95 9.13
CA LYS A 166 -12.49 -8.45 8.97
C LYS A 166 -12.68 -7.70 7.65
N PRO A 167 -13.94 -7.47 7.22
CA PRO A 167 -14.22 -6.66 6.05
C PRO A 167 -13.60 -5.27 6.13
N ILE A 168 -13.27 -4.73 4.96
CA ILE A 168 -12.74 -3.37 4.82
C ILE A 168 -13.76 -2.46 4.19
N THR A 169 -13.54 -1.17 4.34
CA THR A 169 -14.29 -0.09 3.72
C THR A 169 -13.42 0.65 2.69
N VAL A 170 -14.04 1.42 1.84
CA VAL A 170 -13.37 2.37 0.93
C VAL A 170 -12.42 3.28 1.70
N GLN A 171 -12.82 3.70 2.91
CA GLN A 171 -12.00 4.56 3.77
C GLN A 171 -10.67 3.90 4.20
N ASP A 172 -10.63 2.59 4.34
CA ASP A 172 -9.41 1.88 4.72
C ASP A 172 -8.36 1.92 3.62
N ILE A 173 -8.80 1.80 2.37
CA ILE A 173 -7.91 1.92 1.21
C ILE A 173 -7.38 3.35 1.10
N TRP A 174 -8.23 4.35 1.27
CA TRP A 174 -7.78 5.74 1.27
C TRP A 174 -6.80 6.04 2.41
N ARG A 175 -7.00 5.47 3.61
CA ARG A 175 -6.01 5.54 4.69
C ARG A 175 -4.68 4.95 4.27
N ARG A 176 -4.70 3.78 3.65
CA ARG A 176 -3.48 3.12 3.14
C ARG A 176 -2.77 3.96 2.11
N MET A 177 -3.49 4.49 1.13
CA MET A 177 -2.92 5.35 0.08
C MET A 177 -2.33 6.64 0.66
N TYR A 178 -3.03 7.27 1.60
CA TYR A 178 -2.52 8.45 2.27
C TYR A 178 -1.28 8.15 3.12
N ALA A 179 -1.30 7.06 3.88
CA ALA A 179 -0.16 6.63 4.68
C ALA A 179 1.09 6.37 3.84
N ALA A 180 0.96 5.80 2.65
CA ALA A 180 2.08 5.60 1.74
C ALA A 180 2.73 6.93 1.32
N ASN A 181 1.95 7.98 1.11
CA ASN A 181 2.48 9.31 0.79
C ASN A 181 3.21 9.96 1.98
N LEU A 182 2.93 9.55 3.22
CA LEU A 182 3.63 10.05 4.40
C LEU A 182 5.04 9.46 4.56
N ALA A 183 5.39 8.43 3.80
CA ALA A 183 6.71 7.77 3.89
C ALA A 183 7.89 8.74 3.68
N GLY A 184 7.72 9.76 2.85
CA GLY A 184 8.71 10.83 2.64
C GLY A 184 8.71 11.93 3.70
N GLY A 185 7.90 11.83 4.75
CA GLY A 185 7.70 12.90 5.74
C GLY A 185 7.39 12.39 7.13
N TYR A 186 6.17 12.55 7.59
CA TYR A 186 5.74 12.34 8.98
C TYR A 186 5.91 10.91 9.49
N SER A 187 5.82 9.90 8.65
CA SER A 187 5.97 8.51 9.07
C SER A 187 7.36 8.18 9.64
N ASN A 188 8.35 9.02 9.40
CA ASN A 188 9.65 8.91 10.05
C ASN A 188 9.64 9.31 11.53
N PHE A 189 8.54 9.91 12.00
CA PHE A 189 8.43 10.49 13.34
C PHE A 189 7.23 9.93 14.12
N VAL A 190 6.80 8.71 13.83
CA VAL A 190 5.63 8.06 14.47
C VAL A 190 5.74 8.12 15.99
N ALA A 191 6.81 7.59 16.58
CA ALA A 191 6.97 7.57 18.02
C ALA A 191 7.16 8.96 18.65
N PRO A 192 7.98 9.88 18.11
CA PRO A 192 8.06 11.25 18.60
C PRO A 192 6.71 12.00 18.56
N ILE A 193 5.93 11.84 17.50
CA ILE A 193 4.61 12.49 17.39
C ILE A 193 3.63 11.88 18.41
N ALA A 194 3.59 10.56 18.51
CA ALA A 194 2.68 9.86 19.42
C ALA A 194 2.96 10.15 20.90
N ASN A 195 4.22 10.42 21.25
CA ASN A 195 4.64 10.71 22.61
C ASN A 195 4.89 12.22 22.87
N ALA A 196 4.52 13.10 21.92
CA ALA A 196 4.62 14.52 22.13
C ALA A 196 3.69 14.96 23.30
N GLY A 197 4.25 15.70 24.26
CA GLY A 197 3.48 16.31 25.34
C GLY A 197 3.34 17.82 25.13
N ALA A 198 2.31 18.42 25.73
CA ALA A 198 2.26 19.86 25.83
C ALA A 198 3.54 20.37 26.53
N PRO A 199 4.14 21.48 26.05
CA PRO A 199 5.24 22.11 26.78
C PRO A 199 4.75 22.39 28.21
N LEU A 200 5.42 21.82 29.22
CA LEU A 200 5.12 22.12 30.59
C LEU A 200 5.22 23.64 30.74
N ALA A 201 4.21 24.29 31.31
CA ALA A 201 4.24 25.68 31.69
C ALA A 201 5.23 25.84 32.88
N GLN A 202 6.51 25.62 32.64
CA GLN A 202 7.55 26.01 33.55
C GLN A 202 7.77 27.51 33.32
N ALA A 203 7.50 28.26 34.37
CA ALA A 203 8.11 29.58 34.51
C ALA A 203 9.61 29.38 34.27
N ALA A 204 10.07 29.72 33.05
CA ALA A 204 11.48 29.60 32.73
C ALA A 204 12.25 30.52 33.67
N PRO A 205 13.22 30.01 34.47
CA PRO A 205 14.19 30.89 35.09
C PRO A 205 14.86 31.62 33.95
N ALA A 206 14.82 32.94 33.99
CA ALA A 206 15.50 33.79 33.02
C ALA A 206 16.95 33.27 32.85
N GLY A 207 17.28 32.76 31.68
CA GLY A 207 18.66 32.38 31.34
C GLY A 207 18.94 30.91 30.99
N LYS A 208 17.96 30.00 31.04
CA LYS A 208 18.17 28.64 30.50
C LYS A 208 17.17 28.38 29.36
N SER A 209 17.67 28.48 28.16
CA SER A 209 16.96 28.00 26.97
C SER A 209 16.50 26.57 27.20
N VAL A 210 15.20 26.35 26.94
CA VAL A 210 14.54 25.05 27.15
C VAL A 210 15.23 23.99 26.28
N GLN A 211 16.11 23.20 26.90
CA GLN A 211 16.83 22.11 26.26
C GLN A 211 15.92 20.91 25.89
N LEU A 212 14.60 20.96 26.18
CA LEU A 212 13.68 19.88 25.80
C LEU A 212 13.35 19.84 24.31
N ALA A 213 13.29 21.00 23.65
CA ALA A 213 13.07 21.02 22.21
C ALA A 213 14.28 20.52 21.42
N SER A 214 15.50 20.75 21.93
CA SER A 214 16.72 20.23 21.33
C SER A 214 16.90 18.72 21.49
N ALA A 215 16.31 18.10 22.52
CA ALA A 215 16.36 16.65 22.70
C ALA A 215 15.46 15.89 21.70
N VAL A 216 14.41 16.54 21.19
CA VAL A 216 13.50 15.96 20.18
C VAL A 216 13.96 16.24 18.75
N PHE A 217 14.67 17.37 18.53
CA PHE A 217 15.11 17.84 17.22
C PHE A 217 16.57 18.28 17.21
N ASP A 218 17.45 17.47 17.75
CA ASP A 218 18.88 17.66 17.49
C ASP A 218 19.18 17.15 16.07
N PRO A 219 19.43 18.05 15.10
CA PRO A 219 19.75 17.64 13.74
C PRO A 219 21.08 16.87 13.63
N SER A 220 21.89 16.86 14.70
CA SER A 220 23.09 16.04 14.81
C SER A 220 22.81 14.64 15.38
N ARG A 221 21.65 14.41 15.99
CA ARG A 221 21.20 13.09 16.40
C ARG A 221 20.64 12.34 15.21
N THR A 222 21.45 11.49 14.64
CA THR A 222 21.16 10.59 13.51
C THR A 222 20.19 9.44 13.86
N GLU A 223 19.50 9.49 14.99
CA GLU A 223 18.67 8.40 15.51
C GLU A 223 17.16 8.50 15.18
N ALA A 224 16.72 9.47 14.41
CA ALA A 224 15.40 9.33 13.80
C ALA A 224 15.48 8.16 12.80
N PRO A 225 14.55 7.20 12.82
CA PRO A 225 14.53 6.12 11.86
C PRO A 225 14.26 6.72 10.47
N GLN A 226 15.34 7.12 9.83
CA GLN A 226 15.30 7.61 8.47
C GLN A 226 15.14 6.40 7.55
N LEU A 227 14.35 6.56 6.51
CA LEU A 227 14.37 5.64 5.38
C LEU A 227 15.83 5.50 4.94
N GLN A 228 16.48 4.41 5.32
CA GLN A 228 17.88 4.18 5.00
C GLN A 228 17.99 3.78 3.54
N VAL A 229 18.40 4.73 2.72
CA VAL A 229 18.69 4.48 1.31
C VAL A 229 20.10 3.92 1.19
N GLY A 230 20.21 2.72 0.61
CA GLY A 230 21.50 2.02 0.46
C GLY A 230 21.93 1.24 1.71
N GLY A 231 23.20 0.87 1.79
CA GLY A 231 23.77 0.08 2.88
C GLY A 231 23.25 -1.35 2.97
N THR A 232 23.34 -1.95 4.17
CA THR A 232 22.93 -3.34 4.43
C THR A 232 21.43 -3.58 4.34
N VAL A 233 20.59 -2.55 4.46
CA VAL A 233 19.13 -2.64 4.33
C VAL A 233 18.70 -2.60 2.87
N GLY A 234 19.51 -2.04 1.97
CA GLY A 234 19.38 -2.16 0.52
C GLY A 234 18.17 -1.44 -0.09
N ILE A 235 17.52 -0.51 0.62
CA ILE A 235 16.43 0.28 0.04
C ILE A 235 17.00 1.32 -0.90
N GLY A 236 16.46 1.38 -2.10
CA GLY A 236 16.86 2.30 -3.16
C GLY A 236 16.16 1.94 -4.44
N SER A 237 16.64 2.43 -5.56
CA SER A 237 16.16 2.01 -6.89
C SER A 237 17.09 2.54 -7.97
N ASN A 238 17.13 1.84 -9.09
CA ASN A 238 17.77 2.30 -10.30
C ASN A 238 16.76 2.36 -11.44
N MET A 239 16.90 3.35 -12.31
CA MET A 239 16.11 3.47 -13.53
C MET A 239 16.98 4.03 -14.65
N TYR A 240 16.86 3.45 -15.85
CA TYR A 240 17.46 3.97 -17.06
C TYR A 240 16.41 3.99 -18.17
N GLY A 241 16.32 5.10 -18.87
CA GLY A 241 15.54 5.25 -20.10
C GLY A 241 16.48 5.31 -21.30
N PHE A 242 16.30 4.41 -22.25
CA PHE A 242 17.06 4.37 -23.50
C PHE A 242 16.14 4.83 -24.65
N GLY A 243 16.50 5.89 -25.30
CA GLY A 243 15.79 6.37 -26.49
C GLY A 243 16.13 5.54 -27.73
N THR A 244 15.40 5.80 -28.82
CA THR A 244 15.55 5.07 -30.11
C THR A 244 16.96 5.09 -30.67
N ALA A 245 17.70 6.18 -30.49
CA ALA A 245 19.10 6.28 -30.90
C ALA A 245 20.02 5.27 -30.18
N ALA A 246 19.72 4.94 -28.93
CA ALA A 246 20.51 3.98 -28.15
C ALA A 246 20.04 2.55 -28.36
N THR A 247 18.76 2.32 -28.62
CA THR A 247 18.20 0.98 -28.83
C THR A 247 18.35 0.48 -30.25
N GLY A 248 18.49 1.38 -31.21
CA GLY A 248 18.45 1.03 -32.64
C GLY A 248 17.09 0.53 -33.12
N ALA A 249 16.04 0.70 -32.33
CA ALA A 249 14.68 0.26 -32.62
C ALA A 249 13.74 1.47 -32.71
N ASP A 250 12.52 1.25 -33.18
CA ASP A 250 11.50 2.31 -33.31
C ASP A 250 10.90 2.74 -31.95
N SER A 251 11.27 2.06 -30.85
CA SER A 251 10.77 2.33 -29.51
C SER A 251 11.90 2.48 -28.51
N GLY A 252 11.63 3.25 -27.45
CA GLY A 252 12.50 3.32 -26.27
C GLY A 252 12.39 2.06 -25.40
N VAL A 253 13.40 1.85 -24.55
CA VAL A 253 13.43 0.80 -23.54
C VAL A 253 13.64 1.42 -22.17
N MET A 254 12.86 1.00 -21.19
CA MET A 254 13.08 1.33 -19.79
C MET A 254 13.62 0.13 -19.04
N PHE A 255 14.72 0.32 -18.33
CA PHE A 255 15.15 -0.55 -17.27
C PHE A 255 14.72 0.04 -15.93
N GLY A 256 13.90 -0.69 -15.17
CA GLY A 256 13.47 -0.30 -13.83
C GLY A 256 13.82 -1.40 -12.83
N ASN A 257 14.54 -1.04 -11.78
CA ASN A 257 14.98 -1.98 -10.75
C ASN A 257 14.75 -1.37 -9.36
N PRO A 258 13.53 -1.49 -8.80
CA PRO A 258 13.24 -1.02 -7.45
C PRO A 258 13.86 -1.96 -6.41
N HIS A 259 14.66 -1.40 -5.48
CA HIS A 259 15.17 -2.08 -4.30
C HIS A 259 14.28 -1.76 -3.12
N TRP A 260 13.33 -2.63 -2.82
CA TRP A 260 12.26 -2.33 -1.90
C TRP A 260 11.94 -3.49 -0.95
N TYR A 261 11.02 -3.31 -0.03
CA TYR A 261 10.65 -4.32 0.95
C TYR A 261 10.09 -5.59 0.28
N TRP A 262 10.52 -6.75 0.75
CA TRP A 262 10.03 -8.05 0.30
C TRP A 262 8.98 -8.63 1.24
N LYS A 263 8.83 -8.06 2.43
CA LYS A 263 7.89 -8.49 3.47
C LYS A 263 6.99 -7.32 3.87
N GLY A 264 5.84 -7.67 4.44
CA GLY A 264 4.88 -6.69 4.93
C GLY A 264 4.08 -5.98 3.82
N PRO A 265 3.34 -4.92 4.19
CA PRO A 265 2.39 -4.26 3.29
C PRO A 265 3.05 -3.41 2.21
N ASP A 266 4.30 -3.01 2.40
CA ASP A 266 5.01 -2.17 1.43
C ASP A 266 5.65 -2.97 0.28
N ARG A 267 5.55 -4.31 0.29
CA ARG A 267 6.04 -5.12 -0.83
C ARG A 267 5.23 -4.87 -2.10
N PHE A 268 5.87 -5.07 -3.24
CA PHE A 268 5.20 -4.96 -4.53
C PHE A 268 4.34 -6.16 -4.84
N TYR A 269 3.20 -5.89 -5.50
CA TYR A 269 2.32 -6.87 -6.11
C TYR A 269 2.22 -6.59 -7.59
N GLN A 270 2.63 -7.55 -8.42
CA GLN A 270 2.61 -7.43 -9.86
C GLN A 270 1.25 -7.82 -10.42
N SER A 271 0.73 -7.04 -11.36
CA SER A 271 -0.53 -7.31 -12.06
C SER A 271 -0.57 -6.69 -13.45
N HIS A 272 -1.53 -7.14 -14.26
CA HIS A 272 -1.88 -6.52 -15.53
C HIS A 272 -3.36 -6.16 -15.49
N LEU A 273 -3.68 -4.90 -15.74
CA LEU A 273 -5.02 -4.34 -15.66
C LEU A 273 -5.49 -3.91 -17.04
N THR A 274 -6.71 -4.33 -17.43
CA THR A 274 -7.27 -4.02 -18.76
C THR A 274 -8.73 -3.58 -18.65
N ILE A 275 -9.02 -2.41 -19.22
CA ILE A 275 -10.37 -1.98 -19.62
C ILE A 275 -10.30 -1.78 -21.13
N PRO A 276 -10.99 -2.57 -21.95
CA PRO A 276 -10.89 -2.49 -23.41
C PRO A 276 -11.12 -1.07 -23.94
N GLY A 277 -10.13 -0.56 -24.68
CA GLY A 277 -10.19 0.80 -25.24
C GLY A 277 -9.89 1.95 -24.28
N GLU A 278 -9.69 1.69 -22.98
CA GLU A 278 -9.49 2.73 -21.96
C GLU A 278 -8.22 2.52 -21.11
N LEU A 279 -7.94 1.29 -20.69
CA LEU A 279 -6.80 0.95 -19.84
C LEU A 279 -6.14 -0.34 -20.29
N ASN A 280 -4.82 -0.29 -20.46
CA ASN A 280 -4.00 -1.48 -20.69
C ASN A 280 -2.63 -1.23 -20.04
N VAL A 281 -2.46 -1.63 -18.78
CA VAL A 281 -1.25 -1.35 -18.00
C VAL A 281 -0.77 -2.60 -17.28
N SER A 282 0.53 -2.87 -17.36
CA SER A 282 1.20 -3.95 -16.65
C SER A 282 2.29 -3.40 -15.76
N GLY A 283 2.40 -3.93 -14.54
CA GLY A 283 3.43 -3.48 -13.61
C GLY A 283 3.16 -3.90 -12.17
N ALA A 284 3.59 -3.07 -11.23
CA ALA A 284 3.49 -3.35 -9.82
C ALA A 284 2.91 -2.18 -9.03
N SER A 285 2.22 -2.50 -7.95
CA SER A 285 1.77 -1.57 -6.92
C SER A 285 2.24 -2.04 -5.54
N PHE A 286 2.14 -1.20 -4.53
CA PHE A 286 2.15 -1.69 -3.16
C PHE A 286 0.91 -2.54 -2.90
N LEU A 287 1.00 -3.47 -1.95
CA LEU A 287 -0.20 -4.16 -1.47
C LEU A 287 -1.22 -3.14 -0.97
N ASP A 288 -2.50 -3.50 -1.11
CA ASP A 288 -3.65 -2.70 -0.69
C ASP A 288 -3.93 -1.47 -1.57
N MET A 289 -3.25 -1.37 -2.71
CA MET A 289 -3.48 -0.29 -3.68
C MET A 289 -3.99 -0.84 -5.01
N PRO A 290 -5.02 -0.21 -5.59
CA PRO A 290 -5.66 -0.72 -6.80
C PRO A 290 -4.91 -0.41 -8.09
N GLU A 291 -4.15 0.69 -8.13
CA GLU A 291 -3.49 1.18 -9.35
C GLU A 291 -2.08 0.60 -9.53
N VAL A 292 -1.62 0.53 -10.77
CA VAL A 292 -0.21 0.23 -11.11
C VAL A 292 0.61 1.49 -10.94
N GLN A 293 1.61 1.46 -10.05
CA GLN A 293 2.48 2.59 -9.73
C GLN A 293 3.80 2.56 -10.51
N ILE A 294 4.36 1.38 -10.71
CA ILE A 294 5.57 1.17 -11.50
C ILE A 294 5.19 0.23 -12.62
N GLY A 295 5.28 0.66 -13.87
CA GLY A 295 4.82 -0.18 -14.97
C GLY A 295 4.92 0.45 -16.35
N ILE A 296 4.22 -0.20 -17.27
CA ILE A 296 4.26 0.13 -18.69
C ILE A 296 2.86 -0.02 -19.29
N ASN A 297 2.55 0.86 -20.22
CA ASN A 297 1.46 0.71 -21.18
C ASN A 297 1.97 0.94 -22.62
N ASP A 298 1.07 1.08 -23.57
CA ASP A 298 1.44 1.23 -24.98
C ASP A 298 2.19 2.53 -25.28
N SER A 299 2.15 3.53 -24.40
CA SER A 299 2.68 4.87 -24.64
C SER A 299 3.74 5.30 -23.63
N VAL A 300 3.71 4.78 -22.41
CA VAL A 300 4.54 5.25 -21.30
C VAL A 300 5.09 4.07 -20.50
N ALA A 301 6.37 4.17 -20.15
CA ALA A 301 6.99 3.34 -19.12
C ALA A 301 7.40 4.23 -17.94
N CYS A 302 7.06 3.81 -16.72
CA CYS A 302 7.30 4.58 -15.51
C CYS A 302 7.93 3.73 -14.41
N SER A 303 8.92 4.30 -13.73
CA SER A 303 9.50 3.74 -12.51
C SER A 303 9.82 4.86 -11.53
N HIS A 304 9.83 4.54 -10.23
CA HIS A 304 10.06 5.51 -9.17
C HIS A 304 11.33 5.15 -8.41
N THR A 305 12.32 6.03 -8.45
CA THR A 305 13.52 5.88 -7.62
C THR A 305 13.32 6.59 -6.28
N VAL A 306 13.89 6.03 -5.21
CA VAL A 306 13.85 6.66 -3.90
C VAL A 306 14.70 7.93 -3.91
N SER A 307 14.09 9.05 -3.52
CA SER A 307 14.78 10.31 -3.35
C SER A 307 15.28 10.47 -1.93
N THR A 308 16.52 10.90 -1.77
CA THR A 308 17.09 11.29 -0.47
C THR A 308 16.75 12.73 -0.09
N ALA A 309 16.07 13.48 -0.96
CA ALA A 309 15.66 14.84 -0.67
C ALA A 309 14.65 14.87 0.48
N ARG A 310 14.91 15.70 1.47
CA ARG A 310 13.96 15.95 2.56
C ARG A 310 12.85 16.85 2.04
N ARG A 311 11.61 16.35 2.06
CA ARG A 311 10.42 17.06 1.56
C ARG A 311 9.51 17.55 2.67
N ASN A 312 9.99 17.55 3.88
CA ASN A 312 9.31 18.04 5.07
C ASN A 312 10.18 19.09 5.76
N GLY A 313 9.54 20.09 6.33
CA GLY A 313 10.18 21.10 7.17
C GLY A 313 9.71 20.96 8.62
N PHE A 314 10.57 21.36 9.54
CA PHE A 314 10.23 21.50 10.95
C PHE A 314 10.28 22.96 11.31
N PHE A 315 9.29 23.41 12.06
CA PHE A 315 9.17 24.77 12.54
C PHE A 315 9.06 24.76 14.06
N GLN A 316 9.91 25.51 14.73
CA GLN A 316 9.76 25.79 16.13
C GLN A 316 8.73 26.93 16.28
N LEU A 317 7.64 26.66 16.96
CA LEU A 317 6.59 27.65 17.18
C LEU A 317 6.92 28.51 18.40
N SER A 318 6.70 29.83 18.29
CA SER A 318 6.72 30.74 19.42
C SER A 318 5.36 30.68 20.12
N LEU A 319 5.32 30.04 21.29
CA LEU A 319 4.07 29.90 22.03
C LEU A 319 3.61 31.22 22.65
N THR A 320 2.31 31.37 22.80
CA THR A 320 1.73 32.51 23.52
C THR A 320 2.10 32.40 25.00
N PRO A 321 2.65 33.45 25.61
CA PRO A 321 2.98 33.43 27.04
C PRO A 321 1.77 33.03 27.89
N GLY A 322 1.91 32.00 28.72
CA GLY A 322 0.87 31.48 29.60
C GLY A 322 -0.15 30.53 28.94
N ASP A 323 -0.08 30.31 27.60
CA ASP A 323 -0.91 29.36 26.86
C ASP A 323 -0.08 28.42 26.00
N PRO A 324 0.17 27.18 26.47
CA PRO A 324 0.98 26.21 25.71
C PRO A 324 0.26 25.62 24.50
N THR A 325 -1.02 25.96 24.27
CA THR A 325 -1.83 25.45 23.17
C THR A 325 -1.97 26.44 22.01
N SER A 326 -1.53 27.69 22.22
CA SER A 326 -1.56 28.75 21.22
C SER A 326 -0.16 29.20 20.83
N TYR A 327 0.01 29.61 19.59
CA TYR A 327 1.28 30.13 19.07
C TYR A 327 1.08 31.42 18.27
N GLN A 328 2.12 32.23 18.24
CA GLN A 328 2.15 33.43 17.44
C GLN A 328 2.46 33.05 15.97
N ARG A 329 1.68 33.61 15.04
CA ARG A 329 1.77 33.32 13.62
C ARG A 329 2.56 34.44 12.90
#